data_b031c763e9ef758bcd8f549a6ccf76cb
#
_entry.id   b031c763e9ef758bcd8f549a6ccf76cb
#
_cell.length_a   1.000
_cell.length_b   1.000
_cell.length_c   1.000
_cell.angle_alpha   90.00
_cell.angle_beta   90.00
_cell.angle_gamma   90.00
#
_symmetry.space_group_name_H-M   'P 1'
#
loop_
_entity.id
_entity.type
_entity.pdbx_description
1 polymer ?
#
loop_
_entity_poly.entity_id
_entity_poly.type
_entity_poly.pdbx_seq_one_letter_code
_entity_poly.pdbx_strand_id
1 'polypeptide(L)'
;EISACLVGSEMCIRDRPKKMCDLLVIAPCTGNTLAKLSLGITDTAVTMAAKSHLRILRPVLLCVATNDALGASAQNIGRLLNTKNVYFVPLKQDDCIKKPNSLVADFDKLEDCVTLALQGKQHQPIFL
;
A
#
# COMPACT_ATOMS: atom_id res chain seq x y z
N GLU A 1 -10.79 16.42 12.23
CA GLU A 1 -9.35 16.18 12.24
C GLU A 1 -9.01 14.84 11.62
N ILE A 2 -8.05 14.85 10.72
CA ILE A 2 -7.69 13.67 9.94
C ILE A 2 -6.50 12.98 10.58
N SER A 3 -6.58 11.67 10.69
CA SER A 3 -5.54 10.87 11.29
C SER A 3 -5.04 9.82 10.30
N ALA A 4 -3.74 9.73 10.13
CA ALA A 4 -3.12 8.74 9.26
C ALA A 4 -2.10 7.94 10.06
N CYS A 5 -2.08 6.63 9.83
CA CYS A 5 -1.12 5.74 10.46
C CYS A 5 -0.16 5.21 9.42
N LEU A 6 1.11 5.24 9.76
CA LEU A 6 2.16 4.71 8.90
C LEU A 6 2.65 3.40 9.48
N VAL A 7 2.66 2.36 8.67
CA VAL A 7 3.10 1.05 9.10
C VAL A 7 4.15 0.55 8.14
N GLY A 8 5.31 0.17 8.68
CA GLY A 8 6.37 -0.42 7.90
C GLY A 8 6.43 -1.92 8.07
N SER A 9 7.29 -2.57 7.29
CA SER A 9 7.42 -4.01 7.36
C SER A 9 7.96 -4.47 8.70
N GLU A 10 8.79 -3.66 9.35
CA GLU A 10 9.41 -4.01 10.62
C GLU A 10 8.92 -3.20 11.77
N MET A 11 8.18 -2.18 11.50
CA MET A 11 7.76 -1.25 12.51
C MET A 11 6.31 -0.97 12.36
N CYS A 12 5.57 -1.33 13.35
CA CYS A 12 4.16 -1.07 13.37
C CYS A 12 3.89 -0.04 14.43
N ILE A 13 3.40 1.10 14.00
CA ILE A 13 3.04 2.12 14.96
C ILE A 13 1.68 1.78 15.48
N ARG A 14 1.67 1.34 16.73
CA ARG A 14 0.43 0.95 17.33
C ARG A 14 -0.15 2.10 18.07
N ASP A 15 -1.23 2.51 17.61
CA ASP A 15 -1.96 3.49 18.34
C ASP A 15 -2.78 2.84 19.39
N ARG A 16 -3.87 3.40 19.70
CA ARG A 16 -4.75 2.83 20.65
C ARG A 16 -5.53 1.69 20.02
N PRO A 17 -5.70 0.61 20.75
CA PRO A 17 -6.33 -0.58 20.20
C PRO A 17 -7.73 -0.35 19.66
N LYS A 18 -8.43 0.61 20.20
CA LYS A 18 -9.82 0.81 19.82
C LYS A 18 -10.02 1.95 18.86
N LYS A 19 -8.94 2.63 18.49
CA LYS A 19 -9.08 3.79 17.64
C LYS A 19 -8.33 3.57 16.36
N MET A 20 -9.05 3.55 15.26
CA MET A 20 -8.45 3.38 13.95
C MET A 20 -8.15 4.74 13.36
N CYS A 21 -7.11 4.79 12.54
CA CYS A 21 -6.77 6.01 11.81
C CYS A 21 -7.70 6.18 10.63
N ASP A 22 -7.76 7.39 10.09
CA ASP A 22 -8.56 7.64 8.90
C ASP A 22 -7.93 7.02 7.66
N LEU A 23 -6.62 6.90 7.65
CA LEU A 23 -5.88 6.33 6.54
C LEU A 23 -4.72 5.50 7.07
N LEU A 24 -4.54 4.32 6.51
CA LEU A 24 -3.39 3.49 6.82
C LEU A 24 -2.42 3.55 5.65
N VAL A 25 -1.17 3.91 5.92
CA VAL A 25 -0.13 3.96 4.90
C VAL A 25 0.87 2.84 5.20
N ILE A 26 1.07 1.95 4.23
CA ILE A 26 2.05 0.87 4.35
C ILE A 26 3.27 1.25 3.51
N ALA A 27 4.37 1.54 4.18
CA ALA A 27 5.59 1.98 3.50
C ALA A 27 6.82 1.44 4.22
N PRO A 28 7.62 0.64 3.58
CA PRO A 28 7.41 0.11 2.23
C PRO A 28 6.46 -1.08 2.24
N CYS A 29 5.76 -1.27 1.13
CA CYS A 29 4.95 -2.46 0.92
C CYS A 29 5.75 -3.44 0.07
N THR A 30 6.31 -4.45 0.70
CA THR A 30 7.17 -5.42 0.03
C THR A 30 6.33 -6.47 -0.70
N GLY A 31 7.01 -7.28 -1.54
CA GLY A 31 6.33 -8.34 -2.27
C GLY A 31 5.64 -9.33 -1.34
N ASN A 32 6.26 -9.62 -0.20
CA ASN A 32 5.66 -10.52 0.78
C ASN A 32 4.37 -9.95 1.34
N THR A 33 4.37 -8.67 1.69
CA THR A 33 3.18 -8.01 2.20
C THR A 33 2.09 -7.92 1.13
N LEU A 34 2.48 -7.64 -0.12
CA LEU A 34 1.52 -7.62 -1.23
C LEU A 34 0.83 -8.97 -1.38
N ALA A 35 1.60 -10.05 -1.32
CA ALA A 35 1.02 -11.38 -1.45
C ALA A 35 0.05 -11.67 -0.32
N LYS A 36 0.42 -11.34 0.90
CA LYS A 36 -0.46 -11.58 2.04
C LYS A 36 -1.74 -10.76 1.96
N LEU A 37 -1.62 -9.49 1.58
CA LEU A 37 -2.80 -8.64 1.44
C LEU A 37 -3.74 -9.17 0.36
N SER A 38 -3.20 -9.61 -0.76
CA SER A 38 -4.01 -10.09 -1.87
C SER A 38 -4.71 -11.40 -1.55
N LEU A 39 -4.12 -12.23 -0.67
CA LEU A 39 -4.68 -13.53 -0.31
C LEU A 39 -5.46 -13.51 1.00
N GLY A 40 -5.50 -12.36 1.67
CA GLY A 40 -6.23 -12.25 2.91
C GLY A 40 -5.54 -12.87 4.12
N ILE A 41 -4.23 -13.07 4.03
CA ILE A 41 -3.46 -13.62 5.15
C ILE A 41 -3.12 -12.50 6.12
N THR A 42 -3.46 -12.69 7.39
CA THR A 42 -3.32 -11.63 8.40
C THR A 42 -2.50 -12.13 9.59
N ASP A 43 -1.27 -12.55 9.30
CA ASP A 43 -0.39 -13.10 10.33
C ASP A 43 0.69 -12.11 10.79
N THR A 44 0.63 -10.86 10.35
CA THR A 44 1.55 -9.83 10.80
C THR A 44 0.76 -8.63 11.29
N ALA A 45 1.43 -7.74 12.04
CA ALA A 45 0.77 -6.54 12.53
C ALA A 45 0.29 -5.65 11.37
N VAL A 46 1.10 -5.58 10.30
CA VAL A 46 0.76 -4.78 9.13
C VAL A 46 -0.51 -5.32 8.45
N THR A 47 -0.55 -6.62 8.19
CA THR A 47 -1.69 -7.22 7.50
C THR A 47 -2.93 -7.20 8.37
N MET A 48 -2.79 -7.34 9.68
CA MET A 48 -3.92 -7.23 10.59
C MET A 48 -4.49 -5.83 10.60
N ALA A 49 -3.61 -4.81 10.59
CA ALA A 49 -4.06 -3.43 10.54
C ALA A 49 -4.80 -3.13 9.24
N ALA A 50 -4.27 -3.64 8.12
CA ALA A 50 -4.92 -3.43 6.83
C ALA A 50 -6.31 -4.06 6.79
N LYS A 51 -6.42 -5.30 7.30
CA LYS A 51 -7.71 -5.98 7.33
C LYS A 51 -8.71 -5.19 8.18
N SER A 52 -8.27 -4.69 9.32
CA SER A 52 -9.16 -3.93 10.20
C SER A 52 -9.64 -2.64 9.54
N HIS A 53 -8.75 -1.94 8.83
CA HIS A 53 -9.14 -0.72 8.13
C HIS A 53 -10.13 -1.00 7.02
N LEU A 54 -9.87 -2.04 6.22
CA LEU A 54 -10.76 -2.37 5.11
C LEU A 54 -12.11 -2.83 5.59
N ARG A 55 -12.16 -3.50 6.73
CA ARG A 55 -13.41 -3.98 7.29
C ARG A 55 -14.36 -2.83 7.64
N ILE A 56 -13.81 -1.70 8.06
CA ILE A 56 -14.62 -0.53 8.39
C ILE A 56 -14.63 0.49 7.26
N LEU A 57 -14.25 0.07 6.06
CA LEU A 57 -14.30 0.87 4.84
C LEU A 57 -13.43 2.10 4.88
N ARG A 58 -12.29 2.02 5.55
CA ARG A 58 -11.29 3.09 5.55
C ARG A 58 -10.19 2.76 4.57
N PRO A 59 -9.59 3.78 3.96
CA PRO A 59 -8.60 3.56 2.90
C PRO A 59 -7.26 3.04 3.42
N VAL A 60 -6.61 2.28 2.56
CA VAL A 60 -5.24 1.79 2.76
C VAL A 60 -4.43 2.25 1.55
N LEU A 61 -3.32 2.91 1.80
CA LEU A 61 -2.44 3.41 0.75
C LEU A 61 -1.14 2.61 0.77
N LEU A 62 -0.76 2.07 -0.38
CA LEU A 62 0.41 1.21 -0.48
C LEU A 62 1.57 1.91 -1.20
N CYS A 63 2.72 1.91 -0.55
CA CYS A 63 3.97 2.42 -1.13
C CYS A 63 4.82 1.21 -1.50
N VAL A 64 4.61 0.67 -2.69
CA VAL A 64 5.22 -0.58 -3.12
C VAL A 64 6.72 -0.42 -3.37
N ALA A 65 7.49 -1.42 -2.96
CA ALA A 65 8.91 -1.51 -3.28
C ALA A 65 9.24 -2.99 -3.37
N THR A 66 9.35 -3.51 -4.60
CA THR A 66 9.64 -4.92 -4.79
C THR A 66 10.37 -5.14 -6.11
N ASN A 67 11.26 -6.12 -6.11
CA ASN A 67 12.06 -6.45 -7.29
C ASN A 67 11.31 -7.27 -8.33
N ASP A 68 10.19 -7.85 -7.96
CA ASP A 68 9.42 -8.71 -8.87
C ASP A 68 8.02 -8.19 -9.15
N ALA A 69 7.84 -6.88 -9.08
CA ALA A 69 6.53 -6.28 -9.26
C ALA A 69 5.88 -6.61 -10.60
N LEU A 70 6.70 -6.68 -11.66
CA LEU A 70 6.20 -7.03 -12.99
C LEU A 70 6.32 -8.52 -13.26
N GLY A 71 6.82 -9.28 -12.30
CA GLY A 71 6.90 -10.73 -12.37
C GLY A 71 5.87 -11.37 -11.47
N ALA A 72 6.35 -12.12 -10.46
CA ALA A 72 5.46 -12.88 -9.58
C ALA A 72 4.48 -12.01 -8.79
N SER A 73 4.89 -10.81 -8.41
CA SER A 73 4.01 -9.94 -7.62
C SER A 73 2.98 -9.20 -8.46
N ALA A 74 3.08 -9.26 -9.79
CA ALA A 74 2.16 -8.53 -10.66
C ALA A 74 0.71 -8.92 -10.42
N GLN A 75 0.44 -10.21 -10.23
CA GLN A 75 -0.92 -10.67 -9.98
C GLN A 75 -1.46 -10.15 -8.64
N ASN A 76 -0.58 -10.03 -7.65
CA ASN A 76 -0.99 -9.50 -6.35
C ASN A 76 -1.30 -8.02 -6.43
N ILE A 77 -0.50 -7.27 -7.17
CA ILE A 77 -0.75 -5.87 -7.42
C ILE A 77 -2.09 -5.72 -8.18
N GLY A 78 -2.31 -6.56 -9.18
CA GLY A 78 -3.55 -6.51 -9.95
C GLY A 78 -4.77 -6.76 -9.08
N ARG A 79 -4.71 -7.73 -8.19
CA ARG A 79 -5.82 -7.99 -7.28
C ARG A 79 -6.09 -6.81 -6.37
N LEU A 80 -5.03 -6.20 -5.84
CA LEU A 80 -5.18 -5.08 -4.93
C LEU A 80 -5.64 -3.82 -5.65
N LEU A 81 -5.25 -3.65 -6.91
CA LEU A 81 -5.78 -2.53 -7.71
C LEU A 81 -7.28 -2.65 -7.89
N ASN A 82 -7.80 -3.86 -7.89
CA ASN A 82 -9.22 -4.12 -8.06
C ASN A 82 -9.96 -4.19 -6.71
N THR A 83 -9.27 -3.97 -5.61
CA THR A 83 -9.87 -4.04 -4.28
C THR A 83 -10.33 -2.65 -3.85
N LYS A 84 -11.56 -2.60 -3.37
CA LYS A 84 -12.14 -1.34 -2.91
C LYS A 84 -11.37 -0.80 -1.71
N ASN A 85 -11.13 0.50 -1.72
CA ASN A 85 -10.46 1.23 -0.63
C ASN A 85 -8.97 0.95 -0.50
N VAL A 86 -8.38 0.28 -1.49
CA VAL A 86 -6.93 0.13 -1.57
C VAL A 86 -6.42 1.05 -2.67
N TYR A 87 -5.42 1.86 -2.33
CA TYR A 87 -4.85 2.82 -3.27
C TYR A 87 -3.34 2.68 -3.31
N PHE A 88 -2.74 3.08 -4.42
CA PHE A 88 -1.31 2.96 -4.64
C PHE A 88 -0.68 4.32 -4.84
N VAL A 89 0.51 4.51 -4.29
CA VAL A 89 1.36 5.62 -4.71
C VAL A 89 1.90 5.26 -6.10
N PRO A 90 1.93 6.20 -7.05
CA PRO A 90 2.38 5.89 -8.40
C PRO A 90 3.69 5.14 -8.45
N LEU A 91 3.78 4.18 -9.36
CA LEU A 91 4.88 3.26 -9.46
C LEU A 91 5.79 3.63 -10.62
N LYS A 92 7.09 3.43 -10.43
CA LYS A 92 8.06 3.65 -11.48
C LYS A 92 9.13 2.57 -11.43
N GLN A 93 9.77 2.33 -12.55
CA GLN A 93 10.90 1.43 -12.59
C GLN A 93 12.13 2.15 -12.05
N ASP A 94 12.81 1.55 -11.08
CA ASP A 94 14.01 2.14 -10.52
C ASP A 94 15.23 1.91 -11.40
N ASP A 95 15.30 0.75 -12.07
CA ASP A 95 16.38 0.44 -13.00
C ASP A 95 15.85 -0.52 -14.04
N CYS A 96 15.40 0.02 -15.17
CA CYS A 96 14.75 -0.80 -16.20
C CYS A 96 15.71 -1.70 -16.94
N ILE A 97 17.03 -1.48 -16.81
CA ILE A 97 18.03 -2.30 -17.50
C ILE A 97 18.48 -3.46 -16.62
N LYS A 98 18.88 -3.17 -15.39
CA LYS A 98 19.37 -4.21 -14.48
C LYS A 98 18.27 -4.92 -13.72
N LYS A 99 17.18 -4.23 -13.46
CA LYS A 99 16.06 -4.78 -12.71
C LYS A 99 14.76 -4.51 -13.46
N PRO A 100 14.54 -5.18 -14.59
CA PRO A 100 13.39 -4.85 -15.44
C PRO A 100 12.05 -5.12 -14.81
N ASN A 101 11.98 -5.97 -13.79
CA ASN A 101 10.72 -6.29 -13.13
C ASN A 101 10.50 -5.52 -11.84
N SER A 102 11.43 -4.66 -11.46
CA SER A 102 11.35 -3.94 -10.19
C SER A 102 10.53 -2.66 -10.33
N LEU A 103 9.66 -2.43 -9.38
CA LEU A 103 8.91 -1.18 -9.28
C LEU A 103 9.04 -0.60 -7.89
N VAL A 104 9.13 0.71 -7.83
CA VAL A 104 9.21 1.44 -6.57
C VAL A 104 8.19 2.56 -6.58
N ALA A 105 7.58 2.83 -5.45
CA ALA A 105 6.67 3.96 -5.33
C ALA A 105 7.44 5.28 -5.43
N ASP A 106 6.81 6.26 -6.05
CA ASP A 106 7.37 7.60 -6.15
C ASP A 106 6.97 8.38 -4.90
N PHE A 107 7.86 8.42 -3.93
CA PHE A 107 7.57 9.05 -2.64
C PHE A 107 7.33 10.55 -2.74
N ASP A 108 7.77 11.19 -3.81
CA ASP A 108 7.52 12.61 -4.01
C ASP A 108 6.03 12.90 -4.17
N LYS A 109 5.25 11.90 -4.50
CA LYS A 109 3.82 12.06 -4.69
C LYS A 109 2.99 11.61 -3.48
N LEU A 110 3.67 11.25 -2.40
CA LEU A 110 2.99 10.68 -1.24
C LEU A 110 1.93 11.60 -0.65
N GLU A 111 2.25 12.87 -0.48
CA GLU A 111 1.31 13.82 0.10
C GLU A 111 0.03 13.94 -0.70
N ASP A 112 0.17 14.05 -2.03
CA ASP A 112 -0.99 14.13 -2.91
C ASP A 112 -1.81 12.85 -2.84
N CYS A 113 -1.12 11.71 -2.75
CA CYS A 113 -1.80 10.43 -2.66
C CYS A 113 -2.58 10.28 -1.36
N VAL A 114 -2.04 10.78 -0.26
CA VAL A 114 -2.74 10.76 1.03
C VAL A 114 -4.04 11.55 0.92
N THR A 115 -3.96 12.76 0.37
CA THR A 115 -5.14 13.61 0.22
C THR A 115 -6.20 12.94 -0.64
N LEU A 116 -5.78 12.37 -1.77
CA LEU A 116 -6.71 11.72 -2.68
C LEU A 116 -7.30 10.45 -2.11
N ALA A 117 -6.49 9.65 -1.41
CA ALA A 117 -6.99 8.43 -0.80
C ALA A 117 -8.05 8.72 0.26
N LEU A 118 -7.89 9.80 1.01
CA LEU A 118 -8.90 10.21 1.97
C LEU A 118 -10.20 10.63 1.31
N GLN A 119 -10.14 11.03 0.04
CA GLN A 119 -11.31 11.36 -0.74
C GLN A 119 -11.85 10.17 -1.54
N GLY A 120 -11.23 9.00 -1.37
CA GLY A 120 -11.66 7.81 -2.09
C GLY A 120 -11.19 7.78 -3.54
N LYS A 121 -10.06 8.42 -3.84
CA LYS A 121 -9.58 8.53 -5.21
C LYS A 121 -8.15 8.03 -5.33
N GLN A 122 -7.88 7.35 -6.45
CA GLN A 122 -6.53 6.91 -6.80
C GLN A 122 -5.81 8.02 -7.55
N HIS A 123 -4.59 8.31 -7.13
CA HIS A 123 -3.75 9.29 -7.84
C HIS A 123 -3.42 8.79 -9.24
N GLN A 124 -3.54 9.66 -10.23
CA GLN A 124 -3.24 9.34 -11.62
C GLN A 124 -2.15 10.27 -12.15
N PRO A 125 -1.28 9.81 -13.05
CA PRO A 125 -1.19 8.41 -13.53
C PRO A 125 -0.60 7.51 -12.46
N ILE A 126 -1.02 6.24 -12.48
CA ILE A 126 -0.54 5.29 -11.49
C ILE A 126 0.82 4.70 -11.88
N PHE A 127 1.13 4.66 -13.16
CA PHE A 127 2.44 4.24 -13.65
C PHE A 127 3.14 5.43 -14.27
N LEU A 128 4.38 5.63 -13.87
CA LEU A 128 5.18 6.77 -14.34
C LEU A 128 6.23 6.34 -15.36
#